data_6326211514c3bdc84c8e359fa6b42507
#
_entry.id   6326211514c3bdc84c8e359fa6b42507
#
_cell.length_a   1.000
_cell.length_b   1.000
_cell.length_c   1.000
_cell.angle_alpha   90.00
_cell.angle_beta   90.00
_cell.angle_gamma   90.00
#
_symmetry.space_group_name_H-M   'P 1'
#
loop_
_entity.id
_entity.type
_entity.pdbx_description
1 polymer ?
#
loop_
_entity_poly.entity_id
_entity_poly.type
_entity_poly.pdbx_seq_one_letter_code
_entity_poly.pdbx_strand_id
1 'polypeptide(L)'
;MPVEAAQYPVNLILVGERCLVVGGGPVAARKIDGLLACRARVHVIAETVGPEVRARAVTWEERSYRRGEVAGFRLVLAATDDSRVNHTVYEDARAAGVWVNTADDPAACTFTLPSVVRRGPIMVTVSTGGYSPAMAKWLRARIEQELGAEYEILVDLLSEARNDMKAAGRSTEEGDWQSALDSDMLDLVRAGRVDQAKERLRAWLSSSSG
;
A
#
# COMPACT_ATOMS: atom_id res chain seq x y z
N MET A 1 14.74 16.60 0.35
CA MET A 1 15.68 16.44 -0.78
C MET A 1 15.32 15.18 -1.54
N PRO A 2 15.59 15.06 -2.86
CA PRO A 2 15.39 13.82 -3.59
C PRO A 2 16.32 12.73 -3.03
N VAL A 3 15.89 11.47 -3.13
CA VAL A 3 16.75 10.32 -2.85
C VAL A 3 17.65 10.12 -4.08
N GLU A 4 18.93 10.38 -3.95
CA GLU A 4 19.89 10.35 -5.08
C GLU A 4 20.21 8.94 -5.58
N ALA A 5 19.57 7.89 -5.03
CA ALA A 5 19.77 6.51 -5.43
C ALA A 5 18.56 5.94 -6.17
N ALA A 6 18.79 5.02 -7.09
CA ALA A 6 17.74 4.22 -7.70
C ALA A 6 16.98 3.44 -6.63
N GLN A 7 15.65 3.47 -6.69
CA GLN A 7 14.79 2.78 -5.73
C GLN A 7 14.27 1.48 -6.33
N TYR A 8 14.28 0.41 -5.55
CA TYR A 8 13.69 -0.87 -5.92
C TYR A 8 12.23 -0.95 -5.44
N PRO A 9 11.24 -1.07 -6.34
CA PRO A 9 9.85 -1.12 -5.94
C PRO A 9 9.49 -2.49 -5.36
N VAL A 10 8.89 -2.49 -4.17
CA VAL A 10 8.39 -3.69 -3.49
C VAL A 10 7.07 -3.41 -2.80
N ASN A 11 6.24 -4.45 -2.68
CA ASN A 11 5.05 -4.44 -1.84
C ASN A 11 5.32 -5.24 -0.57
N LEU A 12 5.34 -4.60 0.60
CA LEU A 12 5.53 -5.27 1.87
C LEU A 12 4.21 -5.91 2.34
N ILE A 13 4.29 -7.17 2.76
CA ILE A 13 3.18 -7.88 3.39
C ILE A 13 3.31 -7.68 4.90
N LEU A 14 2.38 -6.88 5.47
CA LEU A 14 2.41 -6.49 6.89
C LEU A 14 1.27 -7.09 7.71
N VAL A 15 0.53 -8.05 7.18
CA VAL A 15 -0.59 -8.70 7.89
C VAL A 15 -0.09 -9.34 9.18
N GLY A 16 -0.57 -8.81 10.33
CA GLY A 16 -0.16 -9.29 11.65
C GLY A 16 1.25 -8.92 12.10
N GLU A 17 2.04 -8.25 11.25
CA GLU A 17 3.38 -7.77 11.59
C GLU A 17 3.33 -6.61 12.58
N ARG A 18 4.29 -6.57 13.51
CA ARG A 18 4.43 -5.48 14.46
C ARG A 18 5.09 -4.28 13.81
N CYS A 19 4.43 -3.12 13.84
CA CYS A 19 4.95 -1.85 13.33
C CYS A 19 4.96 -0.81 14.46
N LEU A 20 6.06 -0.08 14.57
CA LEU A 20 6.21 1.00 15.55
C LEU A 20 6.00 2.35 14.86
N VAL A 21 5.28 3.24 15.53
CA VAL A 21 5.22 4.66 15.16
C VAL A 21 5.71 5.49 16.36
N VAL A 22 6.74 6.27 16.16
CA VAL A 22 7.24 7.21 17.15
C VAL A 22 6.76 8.60 16.76
N GLY A 23 5.83 9.13 17.57
CA GLY A 23 5.12 10.38 17.33
C GLY A 23 3.61 10.22 17.45
N GLY A 24 2.92 11.24 17.96
CA GLY A 24 1.49 11.21 18.28
C GLY A 24 0.64 12.24 17.56
N GLY A 25 1.22 13.01 16.64
CA GLY A 25 0.55 14.09 15.91
C GLY A 25 -0.16 13.66 14.63
N PRO A 26 -0.69 14.65 13.86
CA PRO A 26 -1.44 14.39 12.61
C PRO A 26 -0.61 13.65 11.54
N VAL A 27 0.72 13.88 11.50
CA VAL A 27 1.61 13.19 10.56
C VAL A 27 1.67 11.68 10.90
N ALA A 28 1.85 11.37 12.20
CA ALA A 28 1.82 9.99 12.68
C ALA A 28 0.48 9.31 12.37
N ALA A 29 -0.64 9.99 12.61
CA ALA A 29 -1.99 9.49 12.35
C ALA A 29 -2.18 9.07 10.87
N ARG A 30 -1.77 9.91 9.90
CA ARG A 30 -1.83 9.57 8.47
C ARG A 30 -0.96 8.36 8.10
N LYS A 31 0.22 8.23 8.73
CA LYS A 31 1.11 7.08 8.51
C LYS A 31 0.52 5.79 9.10
N ILE A 32 -0.13 5.88 10.25
CA ILE A 32 -0.86 4.78 10.89
C ILE A 32 -1.96 4.25 9.98
N ASP A 33 -2.73 5.11 9.31
CA ASP A 33 -3.79 4.68 8.38
C ASP A 33 -3.26 3.74 7.29
N GLY A 34 -2.08 4.06 6.74
CA GLY A 34 -1.42 3.21 5.75
C GLY A 34 -1.03 1.82 6.29
N LEU A 35 -0.57 1.75 7.54
CA LEU A 35 -0.23 0.48 8.20
C LEU A 35 -1.47 -0.35 8.54
N LEU A 36 -2.53 0.29 9.05
CA LEU A 36 -3.80 -0.37 9.36
C LEU A 36 -4.49 -0.90 8.10
N ALA A 37 -4.41 -0.18 6.98
CA ALA A 37 -4.89 -0.66 5.69
C ALA A 37 -4.17 -1.95 5.23
N CYS A 38 -2.94 -2.19 5.71
CA CYS A 38 -2.18 -3.41 5.48
C CYS A 38 -2.38 -4.46 6.60
N ARG A 39 -3.32 -4.25 7.52
CA ARG A 39 -3.60 -5.12 8.68
C ARG A 39 -2.39 -5.36 9.59
N ALA A 40 -1.49 -4.36 9.68
CA ALA A 40 -0.38 -4.40 10.62
C ALA A 40 -0.87 -4.21 12.07
N ARG A 41 -0.12 -4.73 13.02
CA ARG A 41 -0.32 -4.44 14.45
C ARG A 41 0.53 -3.23 14.81
N VAL A 42 -0.12 -2.09 14.99
CA VAL A 42 0.56 -0.81 15.22
C VAL A 42 0.67 -0.53 16.71
N HIS A 43 1.89 -0.18 17.14
CA HIS A 43 2.17 0.37 18.45
C HIS A 43 2.72 1.77 18.31
N VAL A 44 2.28 2.69 19.19
CA VAL A 44 2.68 4.10 19.13
C VAL A 44 3.41 4.48 20.43
N ILE A 45 4.53 5.15 20.30
CA ILE A 45 5.24 5.79 21.41
C ILE A 45 5.31 7.30 21.13
N ALA A 46 4.78 8.11 22.03
CA ALA A 46 4.82 9.56 21.91
C ALA A 46 4.69 10.22 23.28
N GLU A 47 5.32 11.38 23.49
CA GLU A 47 5.15 12.15 24.71
C GLU A 47 3.71 12.65 24.89
N THR A 48 3.03 12.91 23.78
CA THR A 48 1.60 13.22 23.73
C THR A 48 0.96 12.49 22.57
N VAL A 49 -0.08 11.71 22.88
CA VAL A 49 -0.87 11.02 21.86
C VAL A 49 -2.12 11.83 21.54
N GLY A 50 -2.18 12.38 20.34
CA GLY A 50 -3.29 13.22 19.91
C GLY A 50 -4.59 12.43 19.69
N PRO A 51 -5.74 13.14 19.67
CA PRO A 51 -7.06 12.52 19.53
C PRO A 51 -7.21 11.71 18.24
N GLU A 52 -6.57 12.16 17.16
CA GLU A 52 -6.58 11.44 15.89
C GLU A 52 -5.93 10.06 15.98
N VAL A 53 -4.82 9.93 16.71
CA VAL A 53 -4.16 8.64 16.95
C VAL A 53 -4.99 7.77 17.88
N ARG A 54 -5.55 8.34 18.96
CA ARG A 54 -6.40 7.63 19.92
C ARG A 54 -7.67 7.05 19.29
N ALA A 55 -8.18 7.68 18.24
CA ALA A 55 -9.38 7.22 17.51
C ALA A 55 -9.12 5.98 16.65
N ARG A 56 -7.87 5.55 16.50
CA ARG A 56 -7.49 4.40 15.67
C ARG A 56 -7.31 3.13 16.50
N ALA A 57 -7.45 1.98 15.85
CA ALA A 57 -7.26 0.66 16.47
C ALA A 57 -5.76 0.34 16.65
N VAL A 58 -5.10 1.06 17.56
CA VAL A 58 -3.67 0.94 17.89
C VAL A 58 -3.47 0.83 19.39
N THR A 59 -2.32 0.28 19.79
CA THR A 59 -1.84 0.40 21.17
C THR A 59 -0.88 1.58 21.28
N TRP A 60 -0.82 2.25 22.43
CA TRP A 60 0.11 3.38 22.63
C TRP A 60 0.65 3.46 24.05
N GLU A 61 1.78 4.14 24.18
CA GLU A 61 2.37 4.58 25.43
C GLU A 61 2.66 6.08 25.34
N GLU A 62 2.17 6.86 26.33
CA GLU A 62 2.48 8.30 26.44
C GLU A 62 3.76 8.49 27.23
N ARG A 63 4.86 8.55 26.53
CA ARG A 63 6.21 8.78 27.05
C ARG A 63 7.20 9.06 25.93
N SER A 64 8.39 9.54 26.30
CA SER A 64 9.51 9.64 25.36
C SER A 64 9.95 8.27 24.86
N TYR A 65 10.43 8.23 23.61
CA TYR A 65 11.11 7.08 23.03
C TYR A 65 12.41 6.77 23.78
N ARG A 66 12.74 5.51 23.95
CA ARG A 66 13.99 5.04 24.53
C ARG A 66 14.81 4.27 23.51
N ARG A 67 16.13 4.42 23.56
CA ARG A 67 17.03 3.70 22.63
C ARG A 67 16.78 2.20 22.66
N GLY A 68 16.82 1.61 21.45
CA GLY A 68 16.67 0.17 21.26
C GLY A 68 15.23 -0.36 21.19
N GLU A 69 14.22 0.46 21.43
CA GLU A 69 12.81 0.04 21.44
C GLU A 69 12.27 -0.40 20.06
N VAL A 70 13.01 -0.14 18.99
CA VAL A 70 12.71 -0.64 17.65
C VAL A 70 12.87 -2.16 17.52
N ALA A 71 13.55 -2.80 18.46
CA ALA A 71 13.82 -4.24 18.41
C ALA A 71 12.51 -5.05 18.41
N GLY A 72 12.43 -6.03 17.51
CA GLY A 72 11.25 -6.90 17.37
C GLY A 72 10.08 -6.28 16.61
N PHE A 73 10.24 -5.08 16.04
CA PHE A 73 9.32 -4.52 15.06
C PHE A 73 9.81 -4.81 13.64
N ARG A 74 8.86 -5.01 12.71
CA ARG A 74 9.15 -5.23 11.30
C ARG A 74 9.50 -3.93 10.58
N LEU A 75 8.83 -2.85 10.98
CA LEU A 75 8.92 -1.54 10.36
C LEU A 75 8.69 -0.44 11.41
N VAL A 76 9.40 0.65 11.26
CA VAL A 76 9.30 1.82 12.15
C VAL A 76 9.06 3.08 11.34
N LEU A 77 8.15 3.92 11.81
CA LEU A 77 7.89 5.26 11.29
C LEU A 77 8.22 6.30 12.37
N ALA A 78 9.26 7.12 12.16
CA ALA A 78 9.58 8.24 13.02
C ALA A 78 8.88 9.50 12.50
N ALA A 79 7.98 10.06 13.30
CA ALA A 79 7.12 11.19 12.92
C ALA A 79 6.88 12.14 14.10
N THR A 80 7.95 12.47 14.82
CA THR A 80 7.94 13.50 15.88
C THR A 80 8.39 14.84 15.32
N ASP A 81 8.13 15.91 16.05
CA ASP A 81 8.62 17.26 15.74
C ASP A 81 10.09 17.46 16.20
N ASP A 82 10.64 16.54 16.98
CA ASP A 82 12.05 16.57 17.41
C ASP A 82 12.91 15.72 16.45
N SER A 83 13.69 16.40 15.61
CA SER A 83 14.60 15.75 14.65
C SER A 83 15.67 14.88 15.33
N ARG A 84 16.06 15.15 16.58
CA ARG A 84 17.03 14.34 17.33
C ARG A 84 16.41 13.00 17.73
N VAL A 85 15.15 13.01 18.15
CA VAL A 85 14.40 11.76 18.43
C VAL A 85 14.26 10.95 17.14
N ASN A 86 13.84 11.58 16.05
CA ASN A 86 13.70 10.92 14.75
C ASN A 86 15.03 10.30 14.28
N HIS A 87 16.15 11.04 14.46
CA HIS A 87 17.49 10.53 14.11
C HIS A 87 17.91 9.36 15.02
N THR A 88 17.63 9.42 16.32
CA THR A 88 17.88 8.31 17.26
C THR A 88 17.13 7.05 16.85
N VAL A 89 15.83 7.18 16.48
CA VAL A 89 15.02 6.07 15.97
C VAL A 89 15.63 5.46 14.69
N TYR A 90 16.12 6.32 13.80
CA TYR A 90 16.79 5.89 12.57
C TYR A 90 18.06 5.09 12.86
N GLU A 91 18.95 5.61 13.74
CA GLU A 91 20.18 4.90 14.12
C GLU A 91 19.88 3.53 14.73
N ASP A 92 18.94 3.46 15.67
CA ASP A 92 18.53 2.22 16.32
C ASP A 92 17.95 1.22 15.33
N ALA A 93 17.08 1.68 14.42
CA ALA A 93 16.48 0.84 13.38
C ALA A 93 17.54 0.30 12.40
N ARG A 94 18.50 1.13 11.99
CA ARG A 94 19.61 0.72 11.14
C ARG A 94 20.46 -0.35 11.82
N ALA A 95 20.79 -0.15 13.10
CA ALA A 95 21.58 -1.10 13.89
C ALA A 95 20.85 -2.45 14.07
N ALA A 96 19.51 -2.40 14.21
CA ALA A 96 18.68 -3.60 14.38
C ALA A 96 18.25 -4.26 13.07
N GLY A 97 18.57 -3.70 11.90
CA GLY A 97 18.13 -4.20 10.59
C GLY A 97 16.62 -4.03 10.35
N VAL A 98 15.98 -3.07 11.02
CA VAL A 98 14.56 -2.75 10.91
C VAL A 98 14.33 -1.70 9.84
N TRP A 99 13.28 -1.86 9.02
CA TRP A 99 12.89 -0.86 8.02
C TRP A 99 12.44 0.42 8.71
N VAL A 100 13.00 1.57 8.32
CA VAL A 100 12.67 2.86 8.92
C VAL A 100 12.38 3.93 7.87
N ASN A 101 11.33 4.72 8.14
CA ASN A 101 11.03 5.93 7.41
C ASN A 101 10.85 7.08 8.39
N THR A 102 11.66 8.11 8.23
CA THR A 102 11.63 9.34 9.03
C THR A 102 10.85 10.41 8.28
N ALA A 103 9.95 11.09 8.98
CA ALA A 103 9.21 12.19 8.39
C ALA A 103 10.18 13.35 8.11
N ASP A 104 10.01 13.96 6.92
CA ASP A 104 10.73 15.16 6.46
C ASP A 104 12.26 15.04 6.37
N ASP A 105 12.82 13.81 6.56
CA ASP A 105 14.25 13.53 6.38
C ASP A 105 14.47 12.30 5.50
N PRO A 106 14.54 12.47 4.16
CA PRO A 106 14.80 11.36 3.24
C PRO A 106 16.15 10.66 3.44
N ALA A 107 17.17 11.36 3.99
CA ALA A 107 18.49 10.77 4.25
C ALA A 107 18.43 9.78 5.43
N ALA A 108 17.51 9.97 6.36
CA ALA A 108 17.24 9.08 7.49
C ALA A 108 16.12 8.08 7.19
N CYS A 109 16.10 7.53 5.98
CA CYS A 109 15.12 6.54 5.53
C CYS A 109 15.80 5.33 4.89
N THR A 110 15.28 4.13 5.14
CA THR A 110 15.66 2.92 4.41
C THR A 110 14.65 2.55 3.33
N PHE A 111 13.48 3.19 3.33
CA PHE A 111 12.45 3.09 2.30
C PHE A 111 11.65 4.39 2.22
N THR A 112 10.98 4.60 1.09
CA THR A 112 10.11 5.75 0.87
C THR A 112 8.65 5.32 0.80
N LEU A 113 7.75 6.25 1.14
CA LEU A 113 6.30 6.04 1.03
C LEU A 113 5.79 6.75 -0.23
N PRO A 114 5.40 6.02 -1.27
CA PRO A 114 4.83 6.62 -2.48
C PRO A 114 3.40 7.14 -2.24
N SER A 115 2.90 7.95 -3.17
CA SER A 115 1.46 8.22 -3.26
C SER A 115 0.73 6.96 -3.72
N VAL A 116 -0.42 6.64 -3.10
CA VAL A 116 -1.12 5.37 -3.33
C VAL A 116 -2.56 5.63 -3.77
N VAL A 117 -3.01 4.90 -4.80
CA VAL A 117 -4.42 4.70 -5.17
C VAL A 117 -4.79 3.26 -4.86
N ARG A 118 -5.95 3.05 -4.24
CA ARG A 118 -6.49 1.71 -3.97
C ARG A 118 -7.93 1.62 -4.47
N ARG A 119 -8.24 0.51 -5.16
CA ARG A 119 -9.59 0.11 -5.55
C ARG A 119 -9.72 -1.40 -5.35
N GLY A 120 -10.39 -1.80 -4.27
CA GLY A 120 -10.40 -3.19 -3.86
C GLY A 120 -8.97 -3.76 -3.78
N PRO A 121 -8.65 -4.86 -4.49
CA PRO A 121 -7.32 -5.46 -4.50
C PRO A 121 -6.30 -4.71 -5.38
N ILE A 122 -6.75 -3.77 -6.23
CA ILE A 122 -5.85 -3.00 -7.09
C ILE A 122 -5.12 -1.95 -6.26
N MET A 123 -3.82 -1.90 -6.43
CA MET A 123 -2.97 -0.87 -5.85
C MET A 123 -2.05 -0.28 -6.91
N VAL A 124 -2.14 1.04 -7.10
CA VAL A 124 -1.22 1.79 -7.96
C VAL A 124 -0.43 2.75 -7.09
N THR A 125 0.87 2.76 -7.27
CA THR A 125 1.77 3.64 -6.52
C THR A 125 2.48 4.60 -7.45
N VAL A 126 2.62 5.86 -7.01
CA VAL A 126 3.32 6.90 -7.75
C VAL A 126 4.45 7.44 -6.89
N SER A 127 5.67 7.28 -7.35
CA SER A 127 6.87 7.84 -6.74
C SER A 127 7.63 8.68 -7.75
N THR A 128 8.18 9.78 -7.29
CA THR A 128 9.10 10.63 -8.06
C THR A 128 10.50 10.65 -7.43
N GLY A 129 10.81 9.67 -6.57
CA GLY A 129 12.09 9.65 -5.85
C GLY A 129 12.31 10.87 -4.94
N GLY A 130 11.24 11.57 -4.54
CA GLY A 130 11.33 12.80 -3.76
C GLY A 130 11.56 14.07 -4.60
N TYR A 131 11.73 13.96 -5.94
CA TYR A 131 11.95 15.12 -6.80
C TYR A 131 10.74 16.06 -6.88
N SER A 132 9.52 15.51 -6.88
CA SER A 132 8.31 16.32 -6.96
C SER A 132 7.11 15.67 -6.25
N PRO A 133 6.90 15.94 -4.96
CA PRO A 133 5.69 15.51 -4.25
C PRO A 133 4.40 16.01 -4.91
N ALA A 134 4.44 17.22 -5.51
CA ALA A 134 3.31 17.79 -6.22
C ALA A 134 2.95 16.97 -7.48
N MET A 135 3.95 16.54 -8.26
CA MET A 135 3.74 15.68 -9.42
C MET A 135 3.19 14.32 -9.01
N ALA A 136 3.75 13.70 -7.96
CA ALA A 136 3.25 12.42 -7.45
C ALA A 136 1.78 12.52 -7.00
N LYS A 137 1.41 13.61 -6.31
CA LYS A 137 0.03 13.88 -5.89
C LYS A 137 -0.90 14.12 -7.09
N TRP A 138 -0.45 14.86 -8.07
CA TRP A 138 -1.23 15.17 -9.28
C TRP A 138 -1.49 13.89 -10.11
N LEU A 139 -0.45 13.08 -10.35
CA LEU A 139 -0.58 11.80 -11.05
C LEU A 139 -1.50 10.84 -10.29
N ARG A 140 -1.34 10.76 -8.96
CA ARG A 140 -2.24 9.95 -8.12
C ARG A 140 -3.70 10.34 -8.33
N ALA A 141 -4.00 11.66 -8.32
CA ALA A 141 -5.37 12.14 -8.47
C ALA A 141 -5.96 11.80 -9.85
N ARG A 142 -5.16 11.89 -10.92
CA ARG A 142 -5.58 11.48 -12.26
C ARG A 142 -5.86 9.98 -12.35
N ILE A 143 -4.95 9.16 -11.84
CA ILE A 143 -5.14 7.70 -11.81
C ILE A 143 -6.37 7.32 -11.00
N GLU A 144 -6.63 8.03 -9.89
CA GLU A 144 -7.80 7.79 -9.04
C GLU A 144 -9.12 8.12 -9.75
N GLN A 145 -9.12 9.11 -10.66
CA GLN A 145 -10.28 9.44 -11.50
C GLN A 145 -10.52 8.39 -12.60
N GLU A 146 -9.48 7.81 -13.17
CA GLU A 146 -9.57 6.78 -14.21
C GLU A 146 -9.95 5.40 -13.64
N LEU A 147 -9.51 5.10 -12.42
CA LEU A 147 -9.80 3.83 -11.74
C LEU A 147 -11.09 3.93 -10.91
N GLY A 148 -12.24 3.78 -11.56
CA GLY A 148 -13.55 3.74 -10.89
C GLY A 148 -13.83 2.41 -10.18
N ALA A 149 -15.02 2.30 -9.57
CA ALA A 149 -15.45 1.10 -8.85
C ALA A 149 -15.63 -0.13 -9.78
N GLU A 150 -15.84 0.09 -11.07
CA GLU A 150 -15.96 -0.95 -12.08
C GLU A 150 -14.70 -1.82 -12.19
N TYR A 151 -13.53 -1.30 -11.90
CA TYR A 151 -12.29 -2.07 -11.91
C TYR A 151 -12.21 -3.11 -10.78
N GLU A 152 -12.83 -2.82 -9.63
CA GLU A 152 -12.94 -3.79 -8.54
C GLU A 152 -13.79 -4.99 -8.97
N ILE A 153 -14.96 -4.72 -9.58
CA ILE A 153 -15.83 -5.77 -10.14
C ILE A 153 -15.09 -6.57 -11.22
N LEU A 154 -14.36 -5.90 -12.11
CA LEU A 154 -13.60 -6.57 -13.15
C LEU A 154 -12.54 -7.51 -12.59
N VAL A 155 -11.79 -7.09 -11.57
CA VAL A 155 -10.80 -7.97 -10.90
C VAL A 155 -11.46 -9.18 -10.26
N ASP A 156 -12.63 -9.02 -9.65
CA ASP A 156 -13.37 -10.14 -9.05
C ASP A 156 -13.79 -11.15 -10.13
N LEU A 157 -14.31 -10.69 -11.28
CA LEU A 157 -14.64 -11.55 -12.42
C LEU A 157 -13.42 -12.32 -12.95
N LEU A 158 -12.29 -11.63 -13.13
CA LEU A 158 -11.04 -12.25 -13.59
C LEU A 158 -10.51 -13.28 -12.58
N SER A 159 -10.61 -12.98 -11.29
CA SER A 159 -10.20 -13.89 -10.21
C SER A 159 -11.08 -15.13 -10.17
N GLU A 160 -12.40 -14.98 -10.31
CA GLU A 160 -13.35 -16.09 -10.39
C GLU A 160 -13.03 -17.00 -11.59
N ALA A 161 -12.89 -16.42 -12.77
CA ALA A 161 -12.56 -17.15 -13.97
C ALA A 161 -11.23 -17.91 -13.86
N ARG A 162 -10.21 -17.28 -13.26
CA ARG A 162 -8.93 -17.93 -12.99
C ARG A 162 -9.06 -19.13 -12.04
N ASN A 163 -9.91 -19.03 -11.04
CA ASN A 163 -10.17 -20.12 -10.10
C ASN A 163 -10.94 -21.25 -10.77
N ASP A 164 -11.93 -20.94 -11.63
CA ASP A 164 -12.67 -21.92 -12.42
C ASP A 164 -11.75 -22.72 -13.35
N MET A 165 -10.81 -22.04 -14.03
CA MET A 165 -9.80 -22.71 -14.87
C MET A 165 -8.92 -23.67 -14.08
N LYS A 166 -8.42 -23.23 -12.91
CA LYS A 166 -7.60 -24.07 -12.01
C LYS A 166 -8.38 -25.29 -11.53
N ALA A 167 -9.65 -25.11 -11.13
CA ALA A 167 -10.52 -26.20 -10.69
C ALA A 167 -10.78 -27.22 -11.79
N ALA A 168 -10.81 -26.77 -13.06
CA ALA A 168 -10.93 -27.63 -14.24
C ALA A 168 -9.60 -28.24 -14.70
N GLY A 169 -8.49 -28.04 -13.95
CA GLY A 169 -7.16 -28.56 -14.33
C GLY A 169 -6.52 -27.85 -15.51
N ARG A 170 -7.01 -26.65 -15.89
CA ARG A 170 -6.50 -25.89 -17.03
C ARG A 170 -5.39 -24.92 -16.58
N SER A 171 -4.40 -24.70 -17.46
CA SER A 171 -3.39 -23.68 -17.23
C SER A 171 -4.00 -22.28 -17.33
N THR A 172 -3.70 -21.42 -16.36
CA THR A 172 -4.11 -20.01 -16.38
C THR A 172 -3.21 -19.15 -17.28
N GLU A 173 -2.13 -19.70 -17.83
CA GLU A 173 -1.23 -19.03 -18.77
C GLU A 173 -1.71 -19.17 -20.22
N GLU A 174 -2.58 -20.16 -20.51
CA GLU A 174 -3.13 -20.41 -21.83
C GLU A 174 -4.31 -19.48 -22.17
N GLY A 175 -4.84 -18.75 -21.21
CA GLY A 175 -5.95 -17.83 -21.41
C GLY A 175 -5.51 -16.54 -22.08
N ASP A 176 -6.22 -16.09 -23.11
CA ASP A 176 -6.01 -14.77 -23.74
C ASP A 176 -6.64 -13.65 -22.89
N TRP A 177 -6.05 -13.42 -21.71
CA TRP A 177 -6.50 -12.40 -20.75
C TRP A 177 -6.41 -10.99 -21.32
N GLN A 178 -5.40 -10.71 -22.17
CA GLN A 178 -5.22 -9.37 -22.71
C GLN A 178 -6.37 -9.04 -23.68
N SER A 179 -6.68 -9.93 -24.63
CA SER A 179 -7.81 -9.71 -25.54
C SER A 179 -9.14 -9.62 -24.80
N ALA A 180 -9.32 -10.37 -23.72
CA ALA A 180 -10.50 -10.25 -22.87
C ALA A 180 -10.59 -8.86 -22.22
N LEU A 181 -9.48 -8.33 -21.70
CA LEU A 181 -9.43 -6.99 -21.07
C LEU A 181 -9.58 -5.86 -22.10
N ASP A 182 -9.04 -6.02 -23.30
CA ASP A 182 -9.14 -5.03 -24.39
C ASP A 182 -10.52 -5.06 -25.11
N SER A 183 -11.38 -6.00 -24.74
CA SER A 183 -12.75 -6.09 -25.24
C SER A 183 -13.71 -5.09 -24.58
N ASP A 184 -15.00 -5.26 -24.82
CA ASP A 184 -16.07 -4.43 -24.24
C ASP A 184 -16.42 -4.79 -22.78
N MET A 185 -15.62 -5.61 -22.09
CA MET A 185 -15.91 -6.06 -20.73
C MET A 185 -16.05 -4.91 -19.73
N LEU A 186 -15.15 -3.95 -19.80
CA LEU A 186 -15.20 -2.79 -18.91
C LEU A 186 -16.47 -1.96 -19.14
N ASP A 187 -16.88 -1.79 -20.38
CA ASP A 187 -18.11 -1.08 -20.74
C ASP A 187 -19.36 -1.84 -20.29
N LEU A 188 -19.34 -3.17 -20.37
CA LEU A 188 -20.41 -4.02 -19.82
C LEU A 188 -20.54 -3.83 -18.30
N VAL A 189 -19.42 -3.84 -17.59
CA VAL A 189 -19.41 -3.62 -16.13
C VAL A 189 -19.90 -2.22 -15.79
N ARG A 190 -19.45 -1.18 -16.50
CA ARG A 190 -19.93 0.21 -16.34
C ARG A 190 -21.42 0.37 -16.56
N ALA A 191 -21.96 -0.42 -17.52
CA ALA A 191 -23.40 -0.43 -17.80
C ALA A 191 -24.20 -1.32 -16.83
N GLY A 192 -23.58 -1.88 -15.78
CA GLY A 192 -24.23 -2.78 -14.81
C GLY A 192 -24.54 -4.18 -15.36
N ARG A 193 -24.05 -4.52 -16.55
CA ARG A 193 -24.28 -5.82 -17.23
C ARG A 193 -23.22 -6.87 -16.84
N VAL A 194 -23.07 -7.09 -15.53
CA VAL A 194 -22.00 -7.94 -14.97
C VAL A 194 -22.10 -9.39 -15.44
N ASP A 195 -23.32 -9.94 -15.53
CA ASP A 195 -23.50 -11.33 -16.01
C ASP A 195 -23.06 -11.50 -17.47
N GLN A 196 -23.34 -10.50 -18.33
CA GLN A 196 -22.88 -10.52 -19.72
C GLN A 196 -21.35 -10.40 -19.82
N ALA A 197 -20.72 -9.58 -18.96
CA ALA A 197 -19.27 -9.51 -18.87
C ALA A 197 -18.67 -10.88 -18.47
N LYS A 198 -19.29 -11.57 -17.52
CA LYS A 198 -18.87 -12.90 -17.05
C LYS A 198 -19.00 -13.96 -18.18
N GLU A 199 -20.10 -13.97 -18.90
CA GLU A 199 -20.29 -14.87 -20.05
C GLU A 199 -19.28 -14.60 -21.17
N ARG A 200 -19.03 -13.32 -21.46
CA ARG A 200 -18.04 -12.91 -22.46
C ARG A 200 -16.64 -13.38 -22.08
N LEU A 201 -16.23 -13.19 -20.82
CA LEU A 201 -14.94 -13.66 -20.32
C LEU A 201 -14.78 -15.18 -20.47
N ARG A 202 -15.81 -15.94 -20.11
CA ARG A 202 -15.81 -17.40 -20.26
C ARG A 202 -15.67 -17.83 -21.72
N ALA A 203 -16.37 -17.16 -22.64
CA ALA A 203 -16.27 -17.43 -24.07
C ALA A 203 -14.83 -17.19 -24.59
N TRP A 204 -14.20 -16.08 -24.23
CA TRP A 204 -12.81 -15.78 -24.59
C TRP A 204 -11.83 -16.84 -24.08
N LEU A 205 -11.93 -17.21 -22.80
CA LEU A 205 -11.04 -18.18 -22.19
C LEU A 205 -11.29 -19.62 -22.67
N SER A 206 -12.43 -19.90 -23.29
CA SER A 206 -12.74 -21.21 -23.89
C SER A 206 -12.23 -21.32 -25.32
N SER A 207 -12.21 -20.22 -26.08
CA SER A 207 -11.77 -20.19 -27.46
C SER A 207 -10.24 -20.27 -27.64
N SER A 208 -9.48 -19.96 -26.59
CA SER A 208 -8.00 -19.97 -26.60
C SER A 208 -7.39 -21.37 -26.38
N SER A 209 -8.20 -22.44 -26.35
CA SER A 209 -7.77 -23.83 -26.08
C SER A 209 -7.65 -24.67 -27.34
N GLY A 210 -7.42 -24.06 -28.54
CA GLY A 210 -7.24 -24.70 -29.81
C GLY A 210 -5.80 -24.62 -30.33
#